data_e2bbaf1f1b9f86b8f4368c2a30bb1075
#
_entry.id   e2bbaf1f1b9f86b8f4368c2a30bb1075
#
_cell.length_a   1.000
_cell.length_b   1.000
_cell.length_c   1.000
_cell.angle_alpha   90.00
_cell.angle_beta   90.00
_cell.angle_gamma   90.00
#
_symmetry.space_group_name_H-M   'P 1'
#
loop_
_entity.id
_entity.type
_entity.pdbx_description
1 polymer ?
#
loop_
_entity_poly.entity_id
_entity_poly.type
_entity_poly.pdbx_seq_one_letter_code
_entity_poly.pdbx_strand_id
1 'polypeptide(L)'
;IYDQFTERHLGVNLLWIFSLEMNRYMQTYGVPMETFARVAQKNKRNGLDHPSAQGGVAGDFEIEQIMASEVMAWPVQRLMVSPISDGAGAMVLASERFARRLSRPPVWIEGVGWNLDTSFWTNKDLYYPRYLEKAARMAYEMAGISDPRREIHVVEPYDPFAYKELHHLEGLMLADKGQAPKLLEEGFWDRDTATGIPASPSGGLLGVGNPIAAAGLMKCA
;
A
#
# COMPACT_ATOMS: atom_id res chain seq x y z
N ILE A 1 10.53 -14.91 -1.41
CA ILE A 1 9.93 -14.22 -0.29
C ILE A 1 10.41 -14.82 1.03
N TYR A 2 10.76 -16.10 1.06
CA TYR A 2 11.33 -16.81 2.20
C TYR A 2 12.46 -17.72 1.75
N ASP A 3 13.36 -18.05 2.67
CA ASP A 3 14.50 -18.90 2.37
C ASP A 3 14.06 -20.34 2.12
N GLN A 4 14.53 -20.93 1.01
CA GLN A 4 14.10 -22.26 0.58
C GLN A 4 14.66 -23.39 1.47
N PHE A 5 15.78 -23.16 2.12
CA PHE A 5 16.46 -24.19 2.90
C PHE A 5 16.06 -24.18 4.37
N THR A 6 15.80 -23.00 4.95
CA THR A 6 15.55 -22.86 6.38
C THR A 6 14.08 -22.62 6.70
N GLU A 7 13.34 -21.88 5.87
CA GLU A 7 11.98 -21.43 6.17
C GLU A 7 10.90 -22.24 5.45
N ARG A 8 11.20 -22.81 4.28
CA ARG A 8 10.22 -23.59 3.50
C ARG A 8 9.67 -24.80 4.27
N HIS A 9 10.51 -25.45 5.06
CA HIS A 9 10.12 -26.63 5.86
C HIS A 9 9.09 -26.32 6.96
N LEU A 10 8.97 -25.04 7.35
CA LEU A 10 7.99 -24.57 8.33
C LEU A 10 6.57 -24.47 7.75
N GLY A 11 6.38 -24.72 6.44
CA GLY A 11 5.10 -24.58 5.77
C GLY A 11 4.60 -23.13 5.68
N VAL A 12 5.51 -22.16 5.76
CA VAL A 12 5.21 -20.73 5.73
C VAL A 12 4.54 -20.35 4.42
N ASN A 13 3.41 -19.65 4.50
CA ASN A 13 2.74 -19.04 3.36
C ASN A 13 2.63 -17.51 3.52
N LEU A 14 2.20 -16.84 2.47
CA LEU A 14 2.13 -15.36 2.47
C LEU A 14 1.18 -14.81 3.54
N LEU A 15 0.01 -15.43 3.74
CA LEU A 15 -0.94 -14.98 4.76
C LEU A 15 -0.33 -15.03 6.15
N TRP A 16 0.34 -16.12 6.47
CA TRP A 16 1.01 -16.32 7.75
C TRP A 16 2.10 -15.26 8.01
N ILE A 17 2.91 -14.98 6.98
CA ILE A 17 3.98 -14.00 7.06
C ILE A 17 3.42 -12.59 7.30
N PHE A 18 2.43 -12.19 6.51
CA PHE A 18 1.81 -10.86 6.66
C PHE A 18 1.02 -10.73 7.96
N SER A 19 0.49 -11.84 8.50
CA SER A 19 -0.13 -11.82 9.84
C SER A 19 0.88 -11.56 10.95
N LEU A 20 2.09 -12.10 10.84
CA LEU A 20 3.18 -11.80 11.79
C LEU A 20 3.59 -10.32 11.74
N GLU A 21 3.74 -9.76 10.54
CA GLU A 21 4.03 -8.32 10.39
C GLU A 21 2.92 -7.46 10.99
N MET A 22 1.65 -7.75 10.66
CA MET A 22 0.50 -7.02 11.20
C MET A 22 0.47 -7.08 12.72
N ASN A 23 0.60 -8.27 13.28
CA ASN A 23 0.63 -8.47 14.73
C ASN A 23 1.80 -7.72 15.38
N ARG A 24 2.98 -7.75 14.78
CA ARG A 24 4.16 -7.02 15.28
C ARG A 24 3.95 -5.50 15.24
N TYR A 25 3.37 -4.98 14.16
CA TYR A 25 3.02 -3.58 14.03
C TYR A 25 2.01 -3.14 15.11
N MET A 26 0.94 -3.93 15.28
CA MET A 26 -0.07 -3.71 16.33
C MET A 26 0.56 -3.64 17.72
N GLN A 27 1.39 -4.62 18.08
CA GLN A 27 2.02 -4.69 19.40
C GLN A 27 3.03 -3.58 19.63
N THR A 28 3.78 -3.20 18.59
CA THR A 28 4.84 -2.19 18.73
C THR A 28 4.26 -0.80 18.97
N TYR A 29 3.16 -0.48 18.27
CA TYR A 29 2.58 0.86 18.30
C TYR A 29 1.24 0.96 19.04
N GLY A 30 0.74 -0.15 19.59
CA GLY A 30 -0.55 -0.16 20.29
C GLY A 30 -1.75 0.05 19.37
N VAL A 31 -1.66 -0.33 18.09
CA VAL A 31 -2.71 -0.08 17.09
C VAL A 31 -3.82 -1.10 17.23
N PRO A 32 -5.08 -0.69 17.44
CA PRO A 32 -6.21 -1.60 17.50
C PRO A 32 -6.57 -2.14 16.12
N MET A 33 -7.21 -3.29 16.09
CA MET A 33 -7.56 -4.00 14.85
C MET A 33 -8.59 -3.23 13.99
N GLU A 34 -9.45 -2.46 14.62
CA GLU A 34 -10.44 -1.57 14.00
C GLU A 34 -9.79 -0.54 13.07
N THR A 35 -8.58 -0.09 13.38
CA THR A 35 -7.83 0.85 12.52
C THR A 35 -7.59 0.24 11.13
N PHE A 36 -7.26 -1.03 11.05
CA PHE A 36 -7.08 -1.70 9.76
C PHE A 36 -8.39 -1.99 9.05
N ALA A 37 -9.47 -2.20 9.81
CA ALA A 37 -10.81 -2.27 9.23
C ALA A 37 -11.20 -0.92 8.58
N ARG A 38 -10.83 0.22 9.19
CA ARG A 38 -11.03 1.56 8.61
C ARG A 38 -10.25 1.75 7.30
N VAL A 39 -9.00 1.27 7.23
CA VAL A 39 -8.24 1.27 5.97
C VAL A 39 -8.98 0.48 4.89
N ALA A 40 -9.41 -0.75 5.23
CA ALA A 40 -10.15 -1.59 4.28
C ALA A 40 -11.47 -0.95 3.85
N GLN A 41 -12.23 -0.36 4.77
CA GLN A 41 -13.47 0.38 4.49
C GLN A 41 -13.20 1.52 3.52
N LYS A 42 -12.23 2.40 3.84
CA LYS A 42 -11.85 3.54 3.02
C LYS A 42 -11.50 3.12 1.58
N ASN A 43 -10.60 2.14 1.44
CA ASN A 43 -10.14 1.72 0.12
C ASN A 43 -11.24 1.02 -0.69
N LYS A 44 -12.05 0.16 -0.05
CA LYS A 44 -13.18 -0.49 -0.73
C LYS A 44 -14.25 0.52 -1.19
N ARG A 45 -14.52 1.54 -0.39
CA ARG A 45 -15.43 2.64 -0.76
C ARG A 45 -14.86 3.46 -1.93
N ASN A 46 -13.58 3.83 -1.87
CA ASN A 46 -12.91 4.54 -2.96
C ASN A 46 -12.94 3.75 -4.28
N GLY A 47 -12.84 2.43 -4.21
CA GLY A 47 -12.88 1.54 -5.37
C GLY A 47 -14.22 1.50 -6.11
N LEU A 48 -15.32 1.98 -5.49
CA LEU A 48 -16.65 2.01 -6.14
C LEU A 48 -16.66 2.86 -7.40
N ASP A 49 -15.87 3.91 -7.45
CA ASP A 49 -15.78 4.82 -8.60
C ASP A 49 -14.70 4.39 -9.61
N HIS A 50 -13.94 3.33 -9.32
CA HIS A 50 -12.84 2.92 -10.19
C HIS A 50 -13.36 2.09 -11.38
N PRO A 51 -13.12 2.53 -12.65
CA PRO A 51 -13.72 1.90 -13.82
C PRO A 51 -13.30 0.45 -14.06
N SER A 52 -12.16 0.04 -13.51
CA SER A 52 -11.59 -1.30 -13.67
C SER A 52 -11.62 -2.12 -12.37
N ALA A 53 -12.37 -1.70 -11.36
CA ALA A 53 -12.51 -2.49 -10.14
C ALA A 53 -13.12 -3.86 -10.44
N GLN A 54 -12.50 -4.91 -9.88
CA GLN A 54 -13.01 -6.28 -10.04
C GLN A 54 -14.37 -6.42 -9.36
N GLY A 55 -15.28 -7.15 -9.98
CA GLY A 55 -16.63 -7.36 -9.43
C GLY A 55 -16.60 -7.93 -8.02
N GLY A 56 -17.32 -7.28 -7.08
CA GLY A 56 -17.44 -7.70 -5.70
C GLY A 56 -16.23 -7.37 -4.79
N VAL A 57 -15.23 -6.63 -5.29
CA VAL A 57 -14.07 -6.20 -4.50
C VAL A 57 -14.35 -4.87 -3.80
N ALA A 58 -14.80 -3.87 -4.56
CA ALA A 58 -15.28 -2.61 -4.03
C ALA A 58 -16.61 -2.79 -3.29
N GLY A 59 -16.90 -1.92 -2.35
CA GLY A 59 -18.16 -1.94 -1.60
C GLY A 59 -18.15 -0.97 -0.44
N ASP A 60 -19.35 -0.63 0.02
CA ASP A 60 -19.55 0.17 1.23
C ASP A 60 -19.82 -0.78 2.40
N PHE A 61 -18.77 -1.14 3.09
CA PHE A 61 -18.80 -2.08 4.22
C PHE A 61 -18.72 -1.31 5.54
N GLU A 62 -19.53 -1.72 6.50
CA GLU A 62 -19.39 -1.25 7.88
C GLU A 62 -18.19 -1.90 8.56
N ILE A 63 -17.60 -1.19 9.54
CA ILE A 63 -16.44 -1.69 10.31
C ILE A 63 -16.74 -3.06 10.93
N GLU A 64 -17.93 -3.22 11.49
CA GLU A 64 -18.39 -4.46 12.11
C GLU A 64 -18.44 -5.62 11.12
N GLN A 65 -18.83 -5.38 9.88
CA GLN A 65 -18.84 -6.41 8.82
C GLN A 65 -17.42 -6.84 8.46
N ILE A 66 -16.48 -5.89 8.39
CA ILE A 66 -15.08 -6.18 8.13
C ILE A 66 -14.50 -6.99 9.29
N MET A 67 -14.76 -6.55 10.52
CA MET A 67 -14.29 -7.21 11.74
C MET A 67 -14.93 -8.59 11.99
N ALA A 68 -16.12 -8.84 11.47
CA ALA A 68 -16.79 -10.14 11.55
C ALA A 68 -16.43 -11.09 10.41
N SER A 69 -15.63 -10.64 9.43
CA SER A 69 -15.24 -11.48 8.31
C SER A 69 -14.31 -12.61 8.75
N GLU A 70 -14.23 -13.67 7.94
CA GLU A 70 -13.44 -14.87 8.25
C GLU A 70 -11.98 -14.52 8.59
N VAL A 71 -11.47 -15.08 9.68
CA VAL A 71 -10.05 -14.99 10.04
C VAL A 71 -9.23 -15.90 9.11
N MET A 72 -8.42 -15.29 8.24
CA MET A 72 -7.55 -16.00 7.30
C MET A 72 -6.26 -16.50 7.97
N ALA A 73 -5.66 -15.67 8.77
CA ALA A 73 -4.53 -15.95 9.67
C ALA A 73 -4.49 -14.81 10.69
N TRP A 74 -4.65 -15.12 11.99
CA TRP A 74 -4.74 -14.08 13.03
C TRP A 74 -3.52 -13.12 12.98
N PRO A 75 -3.73 -11.77 12.99
CA PRO A 75 -5.01 -11.04 13.11
C PRO A 75 -5.66 -10.67 11.76
N VAL A 76 -5.19 -11.21 10.63
CA VAL A 76 -5.68 -10.88 9.28
C VAL A 76 -7.04 -11.49 9.01
N GLN A 77 -8.00 -10.66 8.65
CA GLN A 77 -9.35 -11.06 8.25
C GLN A 77 -9.58 -10.93 6.75
N ARG A 78 -10.52 -11.69 6.20
CA ARG A 78 -10.78 -11.79 4.75
C ARG A 78 -10.97 -10.43 4.08
N LEU A 79 -11.78 -9.54 4.64
CA LEU A 79 -12.04 -8.23 4.04
C LEU A 79 -10.88 -7.24 4.20
N MET A 80 -9.85 -7.58 4.98
CA MET A 80 -8.59 -6.84 5.11
C MET A 80 -7.52 -7.30 4.11
N VAL A 81 -7.84 -8.23 3.22
CA VAL A 81 -6.94 -8.79 2.20
C VAL A 81 -7.42 -8.42 0.83
N SER A 82 -6.51 -7.97 -0.04
CA SER A 82 -6.83 -7.76 -1.44
C SER A 82 -7.03 -9.10 -2.14
N PRO A 83 -8.09 -9.29 -2.93
CA PRO A 83 -8.27 -10.51 -3.69
C PRO A 83 -7.27 -10.58 -4.84
N ILE A 84 -6.74 -11.78 -5.10
CA ILE A 84 -5.96 -12.03 -6.31
C ILE A 84 -6.88 -11.86 -7.51
N SER A 85 -6.41 -11.11 -8.49
CA SER A 85 -7.19 -10.74 -9.68
C SER A 85 -6.34 -10.89 -10.93
N ASP A 86 -6.99 -10.98 -12.06
CA ASP A 86 -6.34 -10.89 -13.37
C ASP A 86 -6.28 -9.42 -13.80
N GLY A 87 -5.18 -9.03 -14.43
CA GLY A 87 -5.01 -7.67 -14.92
C GLY A 87 -3.76 -7.52 -15.78
N ALA A 88 -3.82 -6.55 -16.67
CA ALA A 88 -2.70 -6.17 -17.52
C ALA A 88 -2.68 -4.66 -17.71
N GLY A 89 -1.50 -4.10 -17.87
CA GLY A 89 -1.30 -2.69 -18.17
C GLY A 89 -0.17 -2.52 -19.15
N ALA A 90 -0.17 -1.41 -19.89
CA ALA A 90 0.91 -1.02 -20.76
C ALA A 90 1.21 0.47 -20.56
N MET A 91 2.49 0.80 -20.43
CA MET A 91 2.97 2.17 -20.31
C MET A 91 3.94 2.48 -21.44
N VAL A 92 3.75 3.62 -22.10
CA VAL A 92 4.66 4.09 -23.15
C VAL A 92 5.59 5.12 -22.54
N LEU A 93 6.89 4.81 -22.51
CA LEU A 93 7.92 5.72 -22.06
C LEU A 93 8.53 6.44 -23.27
N ALA A 94 8.77 7.73 -23.13
CA ALA A 94 9.34 8.56 -24.17
C ALA A 94 10.44 9.48 -23.61
N SER A 95 11.40 9.83 -24.45
CA SER A 95 12.37 10.87 -24.08
C SER A 95 11.68 12.23 -23.96
N GLU A 96 12.20 13.12 -23.12
CA GLU A 96 11.69 14.48 -22.95
C GLU A 96 11.53 15.21 -24.30
N ARG A 97 12.55 15.12 -25.19
CA ARG A 97 12.49 15.72 -26.50
C ARG A 97 11.30 15.26 -27.34
N PHE A 98 10.92 13.98 -27.24
CA PHE A 98 9.75 13.43 -27.92
C PHE A 98 8.44 13.80 -27.20
N ALA A 99 8.40 13.66 -25.90
CA ALA A 99 7.22 13.93 -25.08
C ALA A 99 6.73 15.38 -25.22
N ARG A 100 7.65 16.37 -25.27
CA ARG A 100 7.31 17.79 -25.49
C ARG A 100 6.67 18.10 -26.84
N ARG A 101 6.71 17.18 -27.79
CA ARG A 101 6.11 17.34 -29.14
C ARG A 101 4.69 16.75 -29.22
N LEU A 102 4.25 16.06 -28.19
CA LEU A 102 2.91 15.48 -28.14
C LEU A 102 1.86 16.56 -27.87
N SER A 103 0.67 16.36 -28.39
CA SER A 103 -0.47 17.25 -28.17
C SER A 103 -1.05 17.15 -26.75
N ARG A 104 -0.78 16.06 -26.05
CA ARG A 104 -1.19 15.86 -24.65
C ARG A 104 -0.02 16.19 -23.74
N PRO A 105 -0.26 16.86 -22.58
CA PRO A 105 0.80 17.09 -21.61
C PRO A 105 1.32 15.74 -21.10
N PRO A 106 2.64 15.54 -21.08
CA PRO A 106 3.23 14.32 -20.53
C PRO A 106 3.18 14.32 -19.01
N VAL A 107 3.14 13.11 -18.42
CA VAL A 107 3.42 12.90 -17.00
C VAL A 107 4.90 12.58 -16.85
N TRP A 108 5.60 13.31 -15.99
CA TRP A 108 7.04 13.16 -15.81
C TRP A 108 7.35 12.14 -14.71
N ILE A 109 8.34 11.28 -14.95
CA ILE A 109 8.92 10.42 -13.93
C ILE A 109 10.07 11.20 -13.31
N GLU A 110 9.84 11.81 -12.16
CA GLU A 110 10.82 12.68 -11.50
C GLU A 110 11.87 11.88 -10.71
N GLY A 111 11.48 10.72 -10.16
CA GLY A 111 12.38 9.88 -9.40
C GLY A 111 11.99 8.42 -9.41
N VAL A 112 13.00 7.56 -9.28
CA VAL A 112 12.85 6.11 -9.17
C VAL A 112 13.72 5.60 -8.04
N GLY A 113 13.16 4.75 -7.19
CA GLY A 113 13.89 4.10 -6.12
C GLY A 113 13.56 2.62 -6.01
N TRP A 114 14.54 1.82 -5.64
CA TRP A 114 14.38 0.39 -5.49
C TRP A 114 15.32 -0.16 -4.44
N ASN A 115 14.89 -1.19 -3.73
CA ASN A 115 15.70 -1.87 -2.74
C ASN A 115 15.18 -3.29 -2.54
N LEU A 116 16.08 -4.20 -2.20
CA LEU A 116 15.74 -5.54 -1.76
C LEU A 116 15.97 -5.66 -0.25
N ASP A 117 15.04 -6.34 0.41
CA ASP A 117 15.19 -6.77 1.79
C ASP A 117 15.81 -8.16 1.85
N THR A 118 16.13 -8.62 3.06
CA THR A 118 16.61 -9.99 3.28
C THR A 118 15.54 -11.04 2.98
N SER A 119 15.95 -12.20 2.52
CA SER A 119 15.07 -13.38 2.39
C SER A 119 14.74 -14.02 3.74
N PHE A 120 15.56 -13.80 4.76
CA PHE A 120 15.38 -14.37 6.09
C PHE A 120 14.40 -13.53 6.92
N TRP A 121 13.26 -14.11 7.28
CA TRP A 121 12.23 -13.46 8.08
C TRP A 121 12.70 -13.04 9.47
N THR A 122 13.56 -13.85 10.06
CA THR A 122 14.16 -13.56 11.37
C THR A 122 15.02 -12.30 11.40
N ASN A 123 15.47 -11.84 10.24
CA ASN A 123 16.32 -10.65 10.09
C ASN A 123 15.53 -9.40 9.64
N LYS A 124 14.22 -9.55 9.42
CA LYS A 124 13.37 -8.43 9.00
C LYS A 124 12.87 -7.61 10.17
N ASP A 125 12.79 -6.33 9.92
CA ASP A 125 12.09 -5.39 10.79
C ASP A 125 10.61 -5.45 10.48
N LEU A 126 9.86 -6.28 11.22
CA LEU A 126 8.46 -6.57 10.92
C LEU A 126 7.50 -5.40 11.24
N TYR A 127 7.94 -4.43 12.02
CA TYR A 127 7.09 -3.27 12.39
C TYR A 127 7.39 -2.02 11.57
N TYR A 128 8.47 -2.03 10.76
CA TYR A 128 8.84 -0.88 9.94
C TYR A 128 9.53 -1.29 8.63
N PRO A 129 9.08 -0.80 7.47
CA PRO A 129 9.57 -1.24 6.17
C PRO A 129 10.85 -0.50 5.74
N ARG A 130 11.99 -0.81 6.35
CA ARG A 130 13.30 -0.18 6.04
C ARG A 130 13.68 -0.29 4.56
N TYR A 131 13.26 -1.36 3.90
CA TYR A 131 13.47 -1.54 2.46
C TYR A 131 12.78 -0.44 1.64
N LEU A 132 11.56 -0.07 2.06
CA LEU A 132 10.79 0.97 1.39
C LEU A 132 11.34 2.36 1.69
N GLU A 133 11.75 2.64 2.93
CA GLU A 133 12.41 3.89 3.28
C GLU A 133 13.66 4.13 2.41
N LYS A 134 14.50 3.11 2.22
CA LYS A 134 15.68 3.22 1.35
C LYS A 134 15.31 3.52 -0.10
N ALA A 135 14.31 2.83 -0.65
CA ALA A 135 13.84 3.08 -2.00
C ALA A 135 13.22 4.49 -2.14
N ALA A 136 12.44 4.92 -1.15
CA ALA A 136 11.84 6.25 -1.13
C ALA A 136 12.90 7.37 -1.11
N ARG A 137 13.93 7.24 -0.28
CA ARG A 137 15.05 8.21 -0.24
C ARG A 137 15.74 8.36 -1.59
N MET A 138 15.98 7.26 -2.29
CA MET A 138 16.57 7.30 -3.65
C MET A 138 15.66 8.05 -4.63
N ALA A 139 14.36 7.78 -4.62
CA ALA A 139 13.40 8.44 -5.50
C ALA A 139 13.27 9.94 -5.17
N TYR A 140 13.21 10.29 -3.90
CA TYR A 140 13.11 11.68 -3.44
C TYR A 140 14.37 12.48 -3.75
N GLU A 141 15.55 11.91 -3.54
CA GLU A 141 16.82 12.54 -3.91
C GLU A 141 16.88 12.83 -5.42
N MET A 142 16.47 11.87 -6.26
CA MET A 142 16.42 12.05 -7.71
C MET A 142 15.42 13.12 -8.13
N ALA A 143 14.25 13.19 -7.47
CA ALA A 143 13.19 14.15 -7.73
C ALA A 143 13.45 15.53 -7.10
N GLY A 144 14.48 15.69 -6.26
CA GLY A 144 14.76 16.93 -5.54
C GLY A 144 13.77 17.21 -4.39
N ILE A 145 13.05 16.18 -3.92
CA ILE A 145 12.09 16.28 -2.80
C ILE A 145 12.86 16.26 -1.49
N SER A 146 12.71 17.31 -0.70
CA SER A 146 13.37 17.47 0.62
C SER A 146 12.42 17.24 1.79
N ASP A 147 11.14 17.57 1.63
CA ASP A 147 10.08 17.36 2.62
C ASP A 147 8.88 16.63 1.97
N PRO A 148 8.88 15.29 1.95
CA PRO A 148 7.84 14.52 1.27
C PRO A 148 6.43 14.79 1.83
N ARG A 149 6.30 15.18 3.12
CA ARG A 149 5.00 15.49 3.72
C ARG A 149 4.36 16.76 3.16
N ARG A 150 5.15 17.65 2.60
CA ARG A 150 4.69 18.92 2.01
C ARG A 150 4.66 18.89 0.48
N GLU A 151 5.52 18.07 -0.11
CA GLU A 151 5.75 18.06 -1.54
C GLU A 151 5.00 16.93 -2.27
N ILE A 152 4.61 15.86 -1.56
CA ILE A 152 3.75 14.80 -2.11
C ILE A 152 2.28 15.18 -1.92
N HIS A 153 1.51 15.11 -3.00
CA HIS A 153 0.09 15.52 -3.00
C HIS A 153 -0.90 14.36 -3.10
N VAL A 154 -0.42 13.17 -3.48
CA VAL A 154 -1.21 11.93 -3.56
C VAL A 154 -0.27 10.75 -3.44
N VAL A 155 -0.74 9.65 -2.86
CA VAL A 155 0.05 8.43 -2.73
C VAL A 155 -0.80 7.19 -3.01
N GLU A 156 -0.25 6.29 -3.83
CA GLU A 156 -0.83 4.98 -4.14
C GLU A 156 0.10 3.86 -3.64
N PRO A 157 0.12 3.58 -2.33
CA PRO A 157 0.98 2.56 -1.76
C PRO A 157 0.53 1.15 -2.19
N TYR A 158 1.43 0.18 -2.15
CA TYR A 158 1.08 -1.23 -2.37
C TYR A 158 0.39 -1.78 -1.12
N ASP A 159 -0.92 -1.99 -1.19
CA ASP A 159 -1.81 -2.34 -0.08
C ASP A 159 -2.45 -3.75 -0.21
N PRO A 160 -1.67 -4.83 -0.32
CA PRO A 160 -2.22 -6.18 -0.41
C PRO A 160 -2.97 -6.62 0.86
N PHE A 161 -2.68 -5.99 1.98
CA PHE A 161 -3.33 -6.13 3.29
C PHE A 161 -3.55 -4.73 3.87
N ALA A 162 -4.62 -4.55 4.61
CA ALA A 162 -5.00 -3.23 5.12
C ALA A 162 -3.89 -2.56 5.94
N TYR A 163 -3.20 -3.29 6.84
CA TYR A 163 -2.11 -2.73 7.63
C TYR A 163 -0.93 -2.24 6.77
N LYS A 164 -0.73 -2.84 5.58
CA LYS A 164 0.37 -2.46 4.68
C LYS A 164 0.26 -1.03 4.18
N GLU A 165 -0.93 -0.50 4.02
CA GLU A 165 -1.08 0.92 3.67
C GLU A 165 -0.41 1.81 4.71
N LEU A 166 -0.78 1.68 5.99
CA LEU A 166 -0.21 2.48 7.07
C LEU A 166 1.30 2.25 7.23
N HIS A 167 1.72 0.99 7.21
CA HIS A 167 3.10 0.58 7.27
C HIS A 167 3.93 1.19 6.12
N HIS A 168 3.38 1.26 4.91
CA HIS A 168 4.06 1.84 3.77
C HIS A 168 4.02 3.37 3.78
N LEU A 169 2.98 4.02 4.29
CA LEU A 169 2.94 5.48 4.46
C LEU A 169 4.06 5.96 5.40
N GLU A 170 4.36 5.20 6.45
CA GLU A 170 5.50 5.45 7.32
C GLU A 170 6.85 5.18 6.63
N GLY A 171 6.94 4.10 5.86
CA GLY A 171 8.14 3.79 5.07
C GLY A 171 8.43 4.80 3.97
N LEU A 172 7.40 5.41 3.39
CA LEU A 172 7.51 6.54 2.48
C LEU A 172 7.80 7.88 3.18
N MET A 173 7.96 7.85 4.51
CA MET A 173 8.22 9.04 5.34
C MET A 173 7.12 10.12 5.26
N LEU A 174 5.90 9.73 4.90
CA LEU A 174 4.73 10.61 4.90
C LEU A 174 4.11 10.74 6.29
N ALA A 175 4.44 9.83 7.20
CA ALA A 175 4.16 9.88 8.62
C ALA A 175 5.37 9.43 9.43
N ASP A 176 5.46 9.84 10.69
CA ASP A 176 6.42 9.25 11.63
C ASP A 176 6.02 7.81 11.98
N LYS A 177 6.97 7.03 12.46
CA LYS A 177 6.74 5.64 12.86
C LYS A 177 5.64 5.53 13.91
N GLY A 178 4.63 4.72 13.62
CA GLY A 178 3.46 4.53 14.47
C GLY A 178 2.47 5.69 14.48
N GLN A 179 2.61 6.70 13.60
CA GLN A 179 1.69 7.84 13.53
C GLN A 179 0.69 7.76 12.38
N ALA A 180 0.93 6.92 11.38
CA ALA A 180 -0.02 6.76 10.28
C ALA A 180 -1.44 6.36 10.73
N PRO A 181 -1.61 5.49 11.76
CA PRO A 181 -2.92 5.18 12.34
C PRO A 181 -3.67 6.39 12.88
N LYS A 182 -3.00 7.26 13.63
CA LYS A 182 -3.61 8.48 14.18
C LYS A 182 -4.04 9.44 13.08
N LEU A 183 -3.20 9.63 12.08
CA LEU A 183 -3.52 10.46 10.91
C LEU A 183 -4.71 9.89 10.10
N LEU A 184 -4.90 8.56 10.10
CA LEU A 184 -6.10 7.94 9.52
C LEU A 184 -7.37 8.35 10.26
N GLU A 185 -7.33 8.34 11.59
CA GLU A 185 -8.47 8.75 12.43
C GLU A 185 -8.80 10.23 12.27
N GLU A 186 -7.82 11.05 11.96
CA GLU A 186 -7.96 12.48 11.68
C GLU A 186 -8.44 12.78 10.23
N GLY A 187 -8.63 11.75 9.39
CA GLY A 187 -9.02 11.91 7.98
C GLY A 187 -7.91 12.43 7.07
N PHE A 188 -6.66 12.39 7.52
CA PHE A 188 -5.52 12.93 6.77
C PHE A 188 -5.26 12.16 5.46
N TRP A 189 -5.62 10.86 5.42
CA TRP A 189 -5.45 9.98 4.27
C TRP A 189 -6.71 9.83 3.41
N ASP A 190 -7.78 10.56 3.72
CA ASP A 190 -9.03 10.45 2.99
C ASP A 190 -8.91 11.04 1.58
N ARG A 191 -9.71 10.52 0.66
CA ARG A 191 -9.71 10.93 -0.76
C ARG A 191 -9.98 12.42 -0.96
N ASP A 192 -10.84 12.98 -0.12
CA ASP A 192 -11.31 14.37 -0.14
C ASP A 192 -10.73 15.22 1.00
N THR A 193 -9.62 14.79 1.58
CA THR A 193 -8.95 15.54 2.65
C THR A 193 -8.60 16.96 2.23
N ALA A 194 -8.88 17.93 3.11
CA ALA A 194 -8.57 19.34 2.83
C ALA A 194 -7.11 19.72 3.16
N THR A 195 -6.46 18.97 4.05
CA THR A 195 -5.14 19.32 4.60
C THR A 195 -4.13 18.17 4.58
N GLY A 196 -4.58 16.99 4.22
CA GLY A 196 -3.79 15.77 4.20
C GLY A 196 -3.25 15.39 2.83
N ILE A 197 -2.81 14.14 2.75
CA ILE A 197 -2.33 13.51 1.51
C ILE A 197 -3.28 12.34 1.21
N PRO A 198 -4.11 12.39 0.17
CA PRO A 198 -4.96 11.27 -0.21
C PRO A 198 -4.13 9.99 -0.41
N ALA A 199 -4.46 8.94 0.35
CA ALA A 199 -3.85 7.63 0.23
C ALA A 199 -4.82 6.63 -0.38
N SER A 200 -4.40 5.93 -1.43
CA SER A 200 -5.22 5.01 -2.22
C SER A 200 -6.56 5.63 -2.68
N PRO A 201 -6.56 6.85 -3.26
CA PRO A 201 -7.79 7.48 -3.73
C PRO A 201 -8.46 6.68 -4.86
N SER A 202 -7.71 5.84 -5.58
CA SER A 202 -8.23 4.90 -6.58
C SER A 202 -9.01 3.72 -5.98
N GLY A 203 -8.85 3.46 -4.67
CA GLY A 203 -9.35 2.28 -4.00
C GLY A 203 -8.25 1.27 -3.64
N GLY A 204 -7.04 1.49 -4.14
CA GLY A 204 -5.92 0.59 -3.88
C GLY A 204 -6.19 -0.85 -4.35
N LEU A 205 -5.39 -1.79 -3.90
CA LEU A 205 -5.62 -3.21 -4.19
C LEU A 205 -6.81 -3.78 -3.42
N LEU A 206 -7.09 -3.23 -2.24
CA LEU A 206 -8.22 -3.64 -1.40
C LEU A 206 -9.57 -3.33 -2.04
N GLY A 207 -9.67 -2.25 -2.81
CA GLY A 207 -10.91 -1.81 -3.46
C GLY A 207 -11.00 -2.18 -4.95
N VAL A 208 -9.86 -2.37 -5.62
CA VAL A 208 -9.83 -2.60 -7.07
C VAL A 208 -9.53 -4.06 -7.43
N GLY A 209 -8.66 -4.72 -6.67
CA GLY A 209 -8.14 -6.06 -6.97
C GLY A 209 -6.61 -6.05 -7.08
N ASN A 210 -6.01 -7.24 -6.99
CA ASN A 210 -4.56 -7.38 -6.95
C ASN A 210 -4.05 -8.33 -8.05
N PRO A 211 -3.70 -7.81 -9.22
CA PRO A 211 -3.10 -8.59 -10.30
C PRO A 211 -1.58 -8.80 -10.10
N ILE A 212 -1.12 -8.83 -8.89
CA ILE A 212 0.24 -9.12 -8.41
C ILE A 212 1.32 -8.37 -9.20
N ALA A 213 1.82 -8.94 -10.30
CA ALA A 213 2.91 -8.35 -11.09
C ALA A 213 2.49 -7.08 -11.85
N ALA A 214 1.22 -6.95 -12.23
CA ALA A 214 0.69 -5.77 -12.91
C ALA A 214 0.23 -4.66 -11.95
N ALA A 215 0.14 -4.94 -10.64
CA ALA A 215 -0.41 -4.00 -9.66
C ALA A 215 0.29 -2.64 -9.64
N GLY A 216 1.63 -2.61 -9.70
CA GLY A 216 2.40 -1.37 -9.73
C GLY A 216 2.11 -0.51 -10.96
N LEU A 217 1.95 -1.14 -12.12
CA LEU A 217 1.63 -0.44 -13.37
C LEU A 217 0.21 0.14 -13.33
N MET A 218 -0.75 -0.62 -12.77
CA MET A 218 -2.13 -0.15 -12.61
C MET A 218 -2.24 1.07 -11.68
N LYS A 219 -1.38 1.17 -10.67
CA LYS A 219 -1.34 2.33 -9.76
C LYS A 219 -0.72 3.58 -10.40
N CYS A 220 -0.03 3.43 -11.51
CA CYS A 220 0.52 4.56 -12.28
C CYS A 220 -0.43 5.06 -13.38
N ALA A 221 -1.47 4.28 -13.71
CA ALA A 221 -2.40 4.58 -14.80
C ALA A 221 -3.59 5.40 -14.32
#